data_22f2331d5fca6ba2f12c0a9212a90a3a
#
_entry.id   22f2331d5fca6ba2f12c0a9212a90a3a
#
_cell.length_a   1.000
_cell.length_b   1.000
_cell.length_c   1.000
_cell.angle_alpha   90.00
_cell.angle_beta   90.00
_cell.angle_gamma   90.00
#
_symmetry.space_group_name_H-M   'P 1'
#
loop_
_entity.id
_entity.type
_entity.pdbx_description
1 polymer ?
#
loop_
_entity_poly.entity_id
_entity_poly.type
_entity_poly.pdbx_seq_one_letter_code
_entity_poly.pdbx_strand_id
1 'polypeptide(L)'
;MAFEVITFGEAMIRLSPPNFRRIEQAKSLDLQVGGAELNTAVAVSRLGHSSSWISRLPDNPLGRLVANHAREAGVDTSHVMYSKDERLGLYFLEFGAAPRASSVIYDRKGSAIAAVQPGMVPWAKVFAGTKWFHVTGITPALSASSAAATREAMMAAKAAGVKTSMDLNYRVKLWITAEAGKCLSDLMQYCDVLITTEEDVEKVFGITGSNYEEVAAKVADKFKLDIVAITLRENPLVWRNTWTGMAYQKGKVYKTRTYEVEIVDRLGAGDSFAAGLIHGLLGGDVQNALDWGVATSAIKHSIPGDFAWVRPEEVEALLKGGGLRISR
;
A
#
# COMPACT_ATOMS: atom_id res chain seq x y z
N MET A 1 -12.07 15.25 14.60
CA MET A 1 -10.91 15.95 13.99
C MET A 1 -10.87 15.56 12.53
N ALA A 2 -10.42 16.43 11.64
CA ALA A 2 -10.19 16.07 10.24
C ALA A 2 -8.81 15.43 10.11
N PHE A 3 -8.68 14.38 9.30
CA PHE A 3 -7.39 13.73 8.98
C PHE A 3 -6.97 14.13 7.58
N GLU A 4 -5.69 14.40 7.40
CA GLU A 4 -5.16 14.78 6.09
C GLU A 4 -5.25 13.63 5.09
N VAL A 5 -4.93 12.41 5.54
CA VAL A 5 -4.94 11.20 4.70
C VAL A 5 -5.81 10.13 5.34
N ILE A 6 -6.70 9.57 4.55
CA ILE A 6 -7.54 8.44 4.94
C ILE A 6 -7.25 7.26 4.03
N THR A 7 -7.15 6.07 4.62
CA THR A 7 -7.01 4.81 3.89
C THR A 7 -8.13 3.85 4.26
N PHE A 8 -8.48 2.93 3.33
CA PHE A 8 -9.54 1.95 3.54
C PHE A 8 -9.11 0.59 3.05
N GLY A 9 -9.03 -0.40 3.94
CA GLY A 9 -8.66 -1.74 3.53
C GLY A 9 -8.42 -2.73 4.67
N GLU A 10 -7.92 -3.93 4.30
CA GLU A 10 -7.68 -5.03 5.21
C GLU A 10 -6.38 -4.90 5.97
N ALA A 11 -6.40 -5.32 7.23
CA ALA A 11 -5.19 -5.69 7.95
C ALA A 11 -5.29 -7.14 8.45
N MET A 12 -4.14 -7.79 8.51
CA MET A 12 -3.96 -9.19 8.93
C MET A 12 -2.85 -9.29 9.97
N ILE A 13 -2.84 -10.39 10.70
CA ILE A 13 -1.66 -10.80 11.46
C ILE A 13 -0.76 -11.62 10.55
N ARG A 14 0.51 -11.24 10.45
CA ARG A 14 1.59 -12.01 9.86
C ARG A 14 2.24 -12.88 10.94
N LEU A 15 2.46 -14.13 10.59
CA LEU A 15 3.17 -15.11 11.41
C LEU A 15 4.36 -15.63 10.62
N SER A 16 5.58 -15.46 11.15
CA SER A 16 6.82 -15.85 10.47
C SER A 16 7.71 -16.68 11.39
N PRO A 17 8.23 -17.84 10.94
CA PRO A 17 9.26 -18.53 11.68
C PRO A 17 10.53 -17.68 11.79
N PRO A 18 11.19 -17.64 12.96
CA PRO A 18 12.44 -16.91 13.10
C PRO A 18 13.60 -17.60 12.34
N ASN A 19 14.62 -16.80 11.98
CA ASN A 19 15.90 -17.32 11.48
C ASN A 19 15.81 -18.19 10.21
N PHE A 20 14.99 -17.82 9.23
CA PHE A 20 14.81 -18.51 7.95
C PHE A 20 14.36 -19.99 8.07
N ARG A 21 13.80 -20.39 9.21
CA ARG A 21 13.24 -21.72 9.39
C ARG A 21 12.04 -21.92 8.48
N ARG A 22 11.80 -23.15 8.09
CA ARG A 22 10.53 -23.55 7.47
C ARG A 22 9.42 -23.53 8.49
N ILE A 23 8.19 -23.29 8.05
CA ILE A 23 7.00 -23.31 8.92
C ILE A 23 6.91 -24.67 9.64
N GLU A 24 7.13 -25.76 8.94
CA GLU A 24 7.12 -27.13 9.50
C GLU A 24 8.22 -27.41 10.53
N GLN A 25 9.26 -26.57 10.61
CA GLN A 25 10.32 -26.64 11.63
C GLN A 25 10.07 -25.72 12.82
N ALA A 26 9.05 -24.85 12.72
CA ALA A 26 8.84 -23.77 13.68
C ALA A 26 8.34 -24.30 15.02
N LYS A 27 8.92 -23.80 16.10
CA LYS A 27 8.42 -23.98 17.49
C LYS A 27 7.84 -22.68 18.05
N SER A 28 8.03 -21.58 17.36
CA SER A 28 7.48 -20.26 17.64
C SER A 28 7.30 -19.51 16.32
N LEU A 29 6.43 -18.52 16.32
CA LEU A 29 6.21 -17.62 15.19
C LEU A 29 6.26 -16.19 15.71
N ASP A 30 7.03 -15.35 15.03
CA ASP A 30 7.05 -13.92 15.25
C ASP A 30 5.76 -13.32 14.71
N LEU A 31 5.13 -12.45 15.50
CA LEU A 31 3.88 -11.81 15.14
C LEU A 31 4.16 -10.39 14.66
N GLN A 32 3.61 -10.06 13.51
CA GLN A 32 3.57 -8.71 12.94
C GLN A 32 2.14 -8.38 12.49
N VAL A 33 1.84 -7.10 12.33
CA VAL A 33 0.58 -6.64 11.74
C VAL A 33 0.90 -5.99 10.40
N GLY A 34 0.12 -6.31 9.37
CA GLY A 34 0.28 -5.72 8.06
C GLY A 34 -1.01 -5.74 7.25
N GLY A 35 -1.06 -4.84 6.27
CA GLY A 35 -2.13 -4.68 5.31
C GLY A 35 -1.82 -3.45 4.48
N ALA A 36 -1.99 -3.52 3.17
CA ALA A 36 -1.45 -2.49 2.27
C ALA A 36 -1.90 -1.08 2.64
N GLU A 37 -3.18 -0.87 2.86
CA GLU A 37 -3.71 0.44 3.21
C GLU A 37 -3.35 0.87 4.64
N LEU A 38 -3.23 -0.08 5.59
CA LEU A 38 -2.73 0.22 6.93
C LEU A 38 -1.24 0.56 6.90
N ASN A 39 -0.44 -0.18 6.14
CA ASN A 39 0.99 0.10 5.98
C ASN A 39 1.21 1.51 5.40
N THR A 40 0.39 1.90 4.41
CA THR A 40 0.41 3.26 3.85
C THR A 40 0.02 4.30 4.89
N ALA A 41 -1.05 4.08 5.68
CA ALA A 41 -1.47 5.00 6.74
C ALA A 41 -0.38 5.18 7.81
N VAL A 42 0.28 4.09 8.21
CA VAL A 42 1.41 4.12 9.15
C VAL A 42 2.56 4.95 8.58
N ALA A 43 2.99 4.66 7.35
CA ALA A 43 4.08 5.39 6.74
C ALA A 43 3.76 6.89 6.58
N VAL A 44 2.55 7.25 6.19
CA VAL A 44 2.06 8.64 6.13
C VAL A 44 2.11 9.30 7.50
N SER A 45 1.66 8.61 8.56
CA SER A 45 1.74 9.12 9.93
C SER A 45 3.20 9.35 10.36
N ARG A 46 4.09 8.40 10.03
CA ARG A 46 5.53 8.50 10.32
C ARG A 46 6.21 9.64 9.57
N LEU A 47 5.68 10.04 8.41
CA LEU A 47 6.12 11.21 7.64
C LEU A 47 5.51 12.53 8.11
N GLY A 48 4.78 12.53 9.25
CA GLY A 48 4.31 13.75 9.93
C GLY A 48 2.90 14.21 9.57
N HIS A 49 2.12 13.43 8.81
CA HIS A 49 0.73 13.76 8.50
C HIS A 49 -0.25 13.07 9.47
N SER A 50 -1.39 13.70 9.69
CA SER A 50 -2.49 13.03 10.39
C SER A 50 -3.15 12.00 9.48
N SER A 51 -3.16 10.73 9.88
CA SER A 51 -3.76 9.63 9.12
C SER A 51 -4.82 8.88 9.90
N SER A 52 -5.85 8.41 9.20
CA SER A 52 -6.88 7.51 9.73
C SER A 52 -7.04 6.32 8.81
N TRP A 53 -7.13 5.14 9.40
CA TRP A 53 -7.38 3.90 8.69
C TRP A 53 -8.78 3.39 8.98
N ILE A 54 -9.54 3.15 7.91
CA ILE A 54 -10.89 2.61 7.96
C ILE A 54 -10.83 1.14 7.61
N SER A 55 -11.44 0.32 8.45
CA SER A 55 -11.49 -1.13 8.27
C SER A 55 -12.63 -1.75 9.05
N ARG A 56 -12.75 -3.06 8.95
CA ARG A 56 -13.63 -3.87 9.78
C ARG A 56 -12.85 -5.02 10.40
N LEU A 57 -12.86 -5.13 11.72
CA LEU A 57 -12.11 -6.10 12.51
C LEU A 57 -13.08 -6.98 13.32
N PRO A 58 -12.66 -8.20 13.72
CA PRO A 58 -13.44 -8.98 14.68
C PRO A 58 -13.42 -8.31 16.07
N ASP A 59 -14.55 -8.36 16.76
CA ASP A 59 -14.67 -7.90 18.16
C ASP A 59 -14.11 -8.94 19.14
N ASN A 60 -12.81 -9.14 19.08
CA ASN A 60 -12.08 -10.06 19.94
C ASN A 60 -10.64 -9.54 20.20
N PRO A 61 -9.83 -10.24 21.02
CA PRO A 61 -8.46 -9.82 21.30
C PRO A 61 -7.57 -9.65 20.06
N LEU A 62 -7.76 -10.41 18.98
CA LEU A 62 -6.96 -10.30 17.75
C LEU A 62 -7.29 -9.01 16.97
N GLY A 63 -8.56 -8.65 16.86
CA GLY A 63 -8.95 -7.37 16.27
C GLY A 63 -8.42 -6.17 17.08
N ARG A 64 -8.50 -6.26 18.41
CA ARG A 64 -7.92 -5.24 19.30
C ARG A 64 -6.40 -5.14 19.21
N LEU A 65 -5.71 -6.26 19.00
CA LEU A 65 -4.27 -6.28 18.77
C LEU A 65 -3.91 -5.47 17.50
N VAL A 66 -4.60 -5.72 16.40
CA VAL A 66 -4.38 -4.98 15.14
C VAL A 66 -4.61 -3.47 15.34
N ALA A 67 -5.73 -3.10 15.97
CA ALA A 67 -6.04 -1.70 16.23
C ALA A 67 -5.02 -1.03 17.19
N ASN A 68 -4.47 -1.77 18.16
CA ASN A 68 -3.43 -1.27 19.05
C ASN A 68 -2.12 -0.99 18.29
N HIS A 69 -1.67 -1.90 17.41
CA HIS A 69 -0.48 -1.68 16.58
C HIS A 69 -0.64 -0.48 15.64
N ALA A 70 -1.84 -0.29 15.07
CA ALA A 70 -2.12 0.89 14.26
C ALA A 70 -1.98 2.20 15.07
N ARG A 71 -2.57 2.24 16.28
CA ARG A 71 -2.50 3.40 17.18
C ARG A 71 -1.09 3.67 17.70
N GLU A 72 -0.34 2.63 18.03
CA GLU A 72 1.08 2.74 18.42
C GLU A 72 1.91 3.43 17.34
N ALA A 73 1.61 3.15 16.08
CA ALA A 73 2.26 3.77 14.93
C ALA A 73 1.73 5.18 14.58
N GLY A 74 0.77 5.71 15.35
CA GLY A 74 0.22 7.05 15.18
C GLY A 74 -1.00 7.14 14.26
N VAL A 75 -1.58 6.01 13.86
CA VAL A 75 -2.77 5.97 12.99
C VAL A 75 -4.05 6.03 13.80
N ASP A 76 -4.97 6.91 13.44
CA ASP A 76 -6.31 6.92 14.02
C ASP A 76 -7.13 5.71 13.57
N THR A 77 -7.83 5.11 14.52
CA THR A 77 -8.67 3.93 14.33
C THR A 77 -10.12 4.16 14.75
N SER A 78 -10.54 5.42 14.93
CA SER A 78 -11.89 5.76 15.42
C SER A 78 -13.01 5.34 14.46
N HIS A 79 -12.67 5.13 13.18
CA HIS A 79 -13.57 4.66 12.14
C HIS A 79 -13.44 3.16 11.84
N VAL A 80 -12.70 2.41 12.65
CA VAL A 80 -12.67 0.94 12.55
C VAL A 80 -13.97 0.36 13.11
N MET A 81 -14.64 -0.44 12.29
CA MET A 81 -15.85 -1.15 12.66
C MET A 81 -15.50 -2.50 13.29
N TYR A 82 -16.31 -2.95 14.25
CA TYR A 82 -16.10 -4.24 14.90
C TYR A 82 -17.28 -5.19 14.62
N SER A 83 -16.98 -6.46 14.42
CA SER A 83 -17.94 -7.52 14.14
C SER A 83 -17.75 -8.72 15.06
N LYS A 84 -18.86 -9.35 15.46
CA LYS A 84 -18.85 -10.55 16.32
C LYS A 84 -18.79 -11.84 15.51
N ASP A 85 -19.13 -11.79 14.23
CA ASP A 85 -19.43 -12.98 13.42
C ASP A 85 -18.24 -13.40 12.53
N GLU A 86 -17.37 -12.44 12.15
CA GLU A 86 -16.29 -12.73 11.22
C GLU A 86 -14.94 -12.82 11.93
N ARG A 87 -13.97 -13.36 11.21
CA ARG A 87 -12.60 -13.60 11.67
C ARG A 87 -11.62 -12.52 11.23
N LEU A 88 -10.45 -12.49 11.84
CA LEU A 88 -9.28 -11.79 11.31
C LEU A 88 -8.60 -12.62 10.23
N GLY A 89 -8.15 -11.98 9.16
CA GLY A 89 -7.26 -12.58 8.19
C GLY A 89 -5.87 -12.84 8.79
N LEU A 90 -5.25 -13.95 8.40
CA LEU A 90 -3.89 -14.29 8.76
C LEU A 90 -3.07 -14.53 7.50
N TYR A 91 -1.76 -14.38 7.59
CA TYR A 91 -0.84 -14.93 6.62
C TYR A 91 0.46 -15.40 7.27
N PHE A 92 1.03 -16.41 6.65
CA PHE A 92 2.27 -17.01 7.10
C PHE A 92 3.34 -16.68 6.08
N LEU A 93 4.44 -16.10 6.54
CA LEU A 93 5.59 -15.76 5.70
C LEU A 93 6.78 -16.62 6.11
N GLU A 94 7.24 -17.44 5.18
CA GLU A 94 8.50 -18.16 5.29
C GLU A 94 9.57 -17.40 4.52
N PHE A 95 10.55 -16.86 5.23
CA PHE A 95 11.67 -16.19 4.59
C PHE A 95 12.60 -17.21 3.92
N GLY A 96 12.91 -16.93 2.67
CA GLY A 96 13.88 -17.69 1.91
C GLY A 96 15.30 -17.13 2.10
N ALA A 97 16.27 -17.97 1.78
CA ALA A 97 17.66 -17.58 1.56
C ALA A 97 18.16 -18.33 0.33
N ALA A 98 18.90 -17.63 -0.55
CA ALA A 98 19.32 -18.22 -1.83
C ALA A 98 19.95 -19.62 -1.66
N PRO A 99 19.56 -20.62 -2.49
CA PRO A 99 18.68 -20.52 -3.67
C PRO A 99 17.17 -20.65 -3.39
N ARG A 100 16.74 -20.70 -2.13
CA ARG A 100 15.35 -20.85 -1.74
C ARG A 100 14.62 -19.50 -1.75
N ALA A 101 13.53 -19.41 -2.48
CA ALA A 101 12.65 -18.24 -2.47
C ALA A 101 11.84 -18.16 -1.16
N SER A 102 11.41 -16.95 -0.78
CA SER A 102 10.40 -16.77 0.27
C SER A 102 9.03 -17.24 -0.21
N SER A 103 8.18 -17.69 0.71
CA SER A 103 6.82 -18.14 0.41
C SER A 103 5.79 -17.55 1.35
N VAL A 104 4.56 -17.34 0.83
CA VAL A 104 3.44 -16.80 1.61
C VAL A 104 2.24 -17.72 1.48
N ILE A 105 1.66 -18.08 2.64
CA ILE A 105 0.39 -18.79 2.76
C ILE A 105 -0.63 -17.81 3.33
N TYR A 106 -1.73 -17.59 2.64
CA TYR A 106 -2.83 -16.74 3.11
C TYR A 106 -3.95 -17.59 3.70
N ASP A 107 -4.42 -17.19 4.87
CA ASP A 107 -5.64 -17.66 5.51
C ASP A 107 -6.54 -16.45 5.82
N ARG A 108 -7.19 -15.90 4.78
CA ARG A 108 -7.93 -14.62 4.86
C ARG A 108 -9.37 -14.69 4.37
N LYS A 109 -9.81 -15.82 3.81
CA LYS A 109 -11.20 -15.94 3.32
C LYS A 109 -12.20 -15.74 4.44
N GLY A 110 -13.23 -14.92 4.19
CA GLY A 110 -14.23 -14.57 5.18
C GLY A 110 -13.75 -13.70 6.32
N SER A 111 -12.69 -12.90 6.09
CA SER A 111 -12.26 -11.89 7.05
C SER A 111 -13.33 -10.79 7.24
N ALA A 112 -13.31 -10.13 8.39
CA ALA A 112 -14.31 -9.13 8.75
C ALA A 112 -14.46 -8.02 7.69
N ILE A 113 -13.34 -7.55 7.14
CA ILE A 113 -13.37 -6.53 6.08
C ILE A 113 -13.96 -7.07 4.77
N ALA A 114 -13.82 -8.36 4.46
CA ALA A 114 -14.45 -8.96 3.28
C ALA A 114 -15.97 -8.95 3.35
N ALA A 115 -16.56 -8.79 4.53
CA ALA A 115 -17.98 -8.68 4.76
C ALA A 115 -18.48 -7.22 4.92
N VAL A 116 -17.64 -6.23 4.65
CA VAL A 116 -18.07 -4.83 4.64
C VAL A 116 -19.12 -4.60 3.54
N GLN A 117 -20.12 -3.76 3.84
CA GLN A 117 -21.21 -3.42 2.93
C GLN A 117 -21.19 -1.91 2.65
N PRO A 118 -21.69 -1.48 1.47
CA PRO A 118 -22.02 -0.08 1.25
C PRO A 118 -22.96 0.44 2.35
N GLY A 119 -22.80 1.72 2.70
CA GLY A 119 -23.58 2.38 3.75
C GLY A 119 -23.09 2.16 5.18
N MET A 120 -22.13 1.24 5.41
CA MET A 120 -21.57 1.02 6.75
C MET A 120 -20.66 2.16 7.22
N VAL A 121 -20.02 2.88 6.30
CA VAL A 121 -19.12 4.00 6.61
C VAL A 121 -19.81 5.32 6.24
N PRO A 122 -19.92 6.28 7.18
CA PRO A 122 -20.51 7.61 6.90
C PRO A 122 -19.51 8.51 6.14
N TRP A 123 -19.22 8.19 4.88
CA TRP A 123 -18.15 8.79 4.08
C TRP A 123 -18.20 10.32 4.03
N ALA A 124 -19.38 10.92 3.93
CA ALA A 124 -19.50 12.38 3.93
C ALA A 124 -18.94 13.03 5.21
N LYS A 125 -19.12 12.36 6.37
CA LYS A 125 -18.56 12.81 7.65
C LYS A 125 -17.06 12.52 7.72
N VAL A 126 -16.66 11.36 7.23
CA VAL A 126 -15.26 10.89 7.23
C VAL A 126 -14.37 11.80 6.38
N PHE A 127 -14.83 12.21 5.20
CA PHE A 127 -14.05 13.04 4.29
C PHE A 127 -14.13 14.54 4.58
N ALA A 128 -14.87 14.98 5.60
CA ALA A 128 -14.95 16.39 5.96
C ALA A 128 -13.58 16.94 6.39
N GLY A 129 -12.94 17.76 5.54
CA GLY A 129 -11.61 18.33 5.76
C GLY A 129 -10.44 17.40 5.42
N THR A 130 -10.70 16.26 4.83
CA THR A 130 -9.67 15.33 4.32
C THR A 130 -9.08 15.86 3.02
N LYS A 131 -7.78 15.70 2.82
CA LYS A 131 -7.08 16.10 1.60
C LYS A 131 -6.87 14.93 0.64
N TRP A 132 -6.65 13.73 1.17
CA TRP A 132 -6.25 12.55 0.40
C TRP A 132 -6.94 11.27 0.87
N PHE A 133 -7.40 10.48 -0.09
CA PHE A 133 -7.91 9.13 0.11
C PHE A 133 -7.06 8.12 -0.66
N HIS A 134 -6.65 7.03 -0.01
CA HIS A 134 -5.88 5.97 -0.62
C HIS A 134 -6.51 4.59 -0.40
N VAL A 135 -6.54 3.80 -1.46
CA VAL A 135 -7.01 2.42 -1.47
C VAL A 135 -6.13 1.58 -2.41
N THR A 136 -6.17 0.26 -2.26
CA THR A 136 -5.48 -0.65 -3.19
C THR A 136 -6.46 -1.57 -3.91
N GLY A 137 -6.02 -2.23 -4.97
CA GLY A 137 -6.78 -3.26 -5.67
C GLY A 137 -7.00 -4.53 -4.84
N ILE A 138 -6.39 -4.64 -3.65
CA ILE A 138 -6.62 -5.78 -2.75
C ILE A 138 -8.02 -5.72 -2.13
N THR A 139 -8.40 -4.55 -1.61
CA THR A 139 -9.68 -4.40 -0.89
C THR A 139 -10.89 -4.78 -1.74
N PRO A 140 -11.07 -4.29 -3.00
CA PRO A 140 -12.18 -4.72 -3.84
C PRO A 140 -12.10 -6.20 -4.26
N ALA A 141 -10.92 -6.83 -4.21
CA ALA A 141 -10.72 -8.23 -4.55
C ALA A 141 -11.20 -9.22 -3.47
N LEU A 142 -11.49 -8.75 -2.25
CA LEU A 142 -11.86 -9.63 -1.14
C LEU A 142 -13.24 -10.23 -1.27
N SER A 143 -14.19 -9.48 -1.84
CA SER A 143 -15.58 -9.91 -2.08
C SER A 143 -16.33 -8.91 -2.95
N ALA A 144 -17.48 -9.31 -3.46
CA ALA A 144 -18.37 -8.42 -4.20
C ALA A 144 -18.86 -7.23 -3.35
N SER A 145 -19.12 -7.46 -2.05
CA SER A 145 -19.55 -6.37 -1.15
C SER A 145 -18.43 -5.40 -0.84
N SER A 146 -17.19 -5.88 -0.64
CA SER A 146 -16.04 -4.99 -0.45
C SER A 146 -15.69 -4.20 -1.73
N ALA A 147 -15.90 -4.77 -2.92
CA ALA A 147 -15.80 -4.04 -4.18
C ALA A 147 -16.83 -2.90 -4.27
N ALA A 148 -18.08 -3.18 -3.90
CA ALA A 148 -19.13 -2.17 -3.87
C ALA A 148 -18.87 -1.07 -2.81
N ALA A 149 -18.38 -1.44 -1.62
CA ALA A 149 -18.00 -0.49 -0.58
C ALA A 149 -16.78 0.36 -0.98
N THR A 150 -15.80 -0.21 -1.68
CA THR A 150 -14.66 0.53 -2.23
C THR A 150 -15.11 1.54 -3.28
N ARG A 151 -16.03 1.15 -4.17
CA ARG A 151 -16.62 2.04 -5.15
C ARG A 151 -17.36 3.21 -4.49
N GLU A 152 -18.18 2.92 -3.48
CA GLU A 152 -18.88 3.94 -2.69
C GLU A 152 -17.89 4.94 -2.07
N ALA A 153 -16.81 4.44 -1.44
CA ALA A 153 -15.77 5.27 -0.83
C ALA A 153 -15.12 6.22 -1.85
N MET A 154 -14.70 5.70 -3.00
CA MET A 154 -14.05 6.49 -4.06
C MET A 154 -15.00 7.52 -4.68
N MET A 155 -16.27 7.16 -4.88
CA MET A 155 -17.32 8.09 -5.33
C MET A 155 -17.51 9.23 -4.32
N ALA A 156 -17.59 8.90 -3.04
CA ALA A 156 -17.78 9.88 -1.97
C ALA A 156 -16.55 10.80 -1.82
N ALA A 157 -15.33 10.26 -1.95
CA ALA A 157 -14.10 11.04 -1.95
C ALA A 157 -14.10 12.07 -3.10
N LYS A 158 -14.43 11.62 -4.32
CA LYS A 158 -14.54 12.51 -5.49
C LYS A 158 -15.60 13.58 -5.31
N ALA A 159 -16.77 13.22 -4.79
CA ALA A 159 -17.86 14.16 -4.52
C ALA A 159 -17.48 15.21 -3.45
N ALA A 160 -16.61 14.84 -2.49
CA ALA A 160 -16.08 15.73 -1.46
C ALA A 160 -14.86 16.56 -1.93
N GLY A 161 -14.39 16.39 -3.16
CA GLY A 161 -13.20 17.06 -3.70
C GLY A 161 -11.88 16.55 -3.09
N VAL A 162 -11.89 15.36 -2.50
CA VAL A 162 -10.71 14.70 -1.92
C VAL A 162 -9.91 14.06 -3.04
N LYS A 163 -8.60 14.29 -3.08
CA LYS A 163 -7.70 13.61 -4.03
C LYS A 163 -7.63 12.13 -3.73
N THR A 164 -7.73 11.31 -4.77
CA THR A 164 -7.80 9.86 -4.62
C THR A 164 -6.64 9.17 -5.32
N SER A 165 -5.93 8.30 -4.60
CA SER A 165 -4.92 7.41 -5.19
C SER A 165 -5.31 5.95 -5.03
N MET A 166 -4.90 5.14 -6.01
CA MET A 166 -5.01 3.69 -5.96
C MET A 166 -3.67 3.04 -6.31
N ASP A 167 -3.23 2.09 -5.47
CA ASP A 167 -2.21 1.12 -5.88
C ASP A 167 -2.92 -0.07 -6.53
N LEU A 168 -2.59 -0.37 -7.79
CA LEU A 168 -3.23 -1.44 -8.55
C LEU A 168 -3.09 -2.80 -7.88
N ASN A 169 -1.93 -3.09 -7.36
CA ASN A 169 -1.62 -4.15 -6.38
C ASN A 169 -2.31 -5.49 -6.69
N TYR A 170 -2.26 -5.92 -7.96
CA TYR A 170 -2.95 -7.12 -8.43
C TYR A 170 -2.47 -8.39 -7.71
N ARG A 171 -3.39 -9.21 -7.28
CA ARG A 171 -3.13 -10.46 -6.56
C ARG A 171 -3.85 -11.63 -7.22
N VAL A 172 -3.13 -12.41 -8.03
CA VAL A 172 -3.65 -13.60 -8.73
C VAL A 172 -4.34 -14.62 -7.78
N LYS A 173 -3.98 -14.64 -6.50
CA LYS A 173 -4.61 -15.51 -5.50
C LYS A 173 -5.98 -15.04 -5.02
N LEU A 174 -6.39 -13.81 -5.34
CA LEU A 174 -7.69 -13.26 -4.94
C LEU A 174 -8.72 -13.32 -6.07
N TRP A 175 -8.34 -13.00 -7.29
CA TRP A 175 -9.24 -12.96 -8.44
C TRP A 175 -8.49 -13.18 -9.76
N ILE A 176 -9.22 -13.55 -10.78
CA ILE A 176 -8.69 -13.68 -12.14
C ILE A 176 -8.57 -12.31 -12.81
N THR A 177 -7.70 -12.21 -13.80
CA THR A 177 -7.42 -10.94 -14.52
C THR A 177 -8.65 -10.30 -15.15
N ALA A 178 -9.60 -11.09 -15.66
CA ALA A 178 -10.83 -10.57 -16.25
C ALA A 178 -11.73 -9.86 -15.22
N GLU A 179 -11.88 -10.43 -14.03
CA GLU A 179 -12.64 -9.82 -12.92
C GLU A 179 -11.93 -8.57 -12.40
N ALA A 180 -10.61 -8.66 -12.20
CA ALA A 180 -9.78 -7.53 -11.81
C ALA A 180 -9.89 -6.39 -12.82
N GLY A 181 -9.73 -6.68 -14.10
CA GLY A 181 -9.81 -5.70 -15.19
C GLY A 181 -11.15 -4.97 -15.22
N LYS A 182 -12.25 -5.71 -15.09
CA LYS A 182 -13.58 -5.10 -15.05
C LYS A 182 -13.79 -4.20 -13.83
N CYS A 183 -13.50 -4.71 -12.63
CA CYS A 183 -13.70 -3.96 -11.39
C CYS A 183 -12.78 -2.74 -11.29
N LEU A 184 -11.48 -2.94 -11.52
CA LEU A 184 -10.51 -1.86 -11.36
C LEU A 184 -10.66 -0.79 -12.46
N SER A 185 -11.04 -1.16 -13.69
CA SER A 185 -11.37 -0.16 -14.72
C SER A 185 -12.56 0.72 -14.33
N ASP A 186 -13.58 0.15 -13.69
CA ASP A 186 -14.72 0.94 -13.18
C ASP A 186 -14.26 1.90 -12.08
N LEU A 187 -13.36 1.49 -11.19
CA LEU A 187 -12.85 2.33 -10.11
C LEU A 187 -11.95 3.48 -10.59
N MET A 188 -11.24 3.30 -11.73
CA MET A 188 -10.34 4.33 -12.26
C MET A 188 -11.05 5.67 -12.57
N GLN A 189 -12.36 5.68 -12.85
CA GLN A 189 -13.10 6.93 -13.08
C GLN A 189 -13.13 7.87 -11.85
N TYR A 190 -12.81 7.34 -10.67
CA TYR A 190 -12.76 8.07 -9.41
C TYR A 190 -11.32 8.27 -8.90
N CYS A 191 -10.32 7.82 -9.65
CA CYS A 191 -8.91 7.86 -9.29
C CYS A 191 -8.22 9.07 -9.93
N ASP A 192 -7.41 9.80 -9.17
CA ASP A 192 -6.56 10.88 -9.69
C ASP A 192 -5.13 10.38 -9.92
N VAL A 193 -4.61 9.52 -9.04
CA VAL A 193 -3.23 9.03 -9.04
C VAL A 193 -3.21 7.51 -9.00
N LEU A 194 -2.66 6.89 -10.03
CA LEU A 194 -2.43 5.45 -10.06
C LEU A 194 -0.98 5.13 -9.70
N ILE A 195 -0.81 4.21 -8.77
CA ILE A 195 0.46 3.59 -8.41
C ILE A 195 0.42 2.15 -8.95
N THR A 196 1.47 1.69 -9.62
CA THR A 196 1.42 0.39 -10.27
C THR A 196 2.81 -0.14 -10.62
N THR A 197 2.84 -1.34 -11.21
CA THR A 197 3.95 -1.90 -11.97
C THR A 197 3.51 -2.09 -13.43
N GLU A 198 4.46 -2.18 -14.35
CA GLU A 198 4.16 -2.48 -15.76
C GLU A 198 3.44 -3.83 -15.90
N GLU A 199 3.91 -4.83 -15.14
CA GLU A 199 3.33 -6.18 -15.13
C GLU A 199 1.86 -6.19 -14.71
N ASP A 200 1.51 -5.40 -13.66
CA ASP A 200 0.13 -5.31 -13.21
C ASP A 200 -0.76 -4.58 -14.24
N VAL A 201 -0.24 -3.55 -14.89
CA VAL A 201 -0.94 -2.83 -15.98
C VAL A 201 -1.24 -3.75 -17.16
N GLU A 202 -0.24 -4.53 -17.58
CA GLU A 202 -0.42 -5.50 -18.66
C GLU A 202 -1.47 -6.56 -18.27
N LYS A 203 -1.33 -7.17 -17.09
CA LYS A 203 -2.24 -8.24 -16.64
C LYS A 203 -3.68 -7.78 -16.46
N VAL A 204 -3.88 -6.58 -15.88
CA VAL A 204 -5.20 -6.10 -15.48
C VAL A 204 -5.90 -5.35 -16.62
N PHE A 205 -5.16 -4.50 -17.34
CA PHE A 205 -5.75 -3.62 -18.36
C PHE A 205 -5.42 -4.01 -19.78
N GLY A 206 -4.51 -4.98 -19.98
CA GLY A 206 -4.03 -5.38 -21.31
C GLY A 206 -3.25 -4.27 -22.03
N ILE A 207 -2.67 -3.31 -21.29
CA ILE A 207 -1.93 -2.19 -21.86
C ILE A 207 -0.45 -2.51 -21.82
N THR A 208 0.19 -2.47 -22.98
CA THR A 208 1.63 -2.68 -23.17
C THR A 208 2.23 -1.50 -23.92
N GLY A 209 3.56 -1.35 -23.86
CA GLY A 209 4.32 -0.33 -24.57
C GLY A 209 5.74 -0.79 -24.87
N SER A 210 6.47 0.01 -25.64
CA SER A 210 7.90 -0.22 -25.93
C SER A 210 8.80 0.13 -24.74
N ASN A 211 8.28 0.90 -23.79
CA ASN A 211 8.93 1.32 -22.56
C ASN A 211 7.90 1.75 -21.51
N TYR A 212 8.34 1.94 -20.28
CA TYR A 212 7.49 2.34 -19.14
C TYR A 212 6.77 3.69 -19.34
N GLU A 213 7.40 4.61 -20.06
CA GLU A 213 6.86 5.96 -20.34
C GLU A 213 5.63 5.87 -21.23
N GLU A 214 5.71 5.05 -22.28
CA GLU A 214 4.58 4.79 -23.19
C GLU A 214 3.43 4.08 -22.47
N VAL A 215 3.74 3.09 -21.61
CA VAL A 215 2.72 2.41 -20.79
C VAL A 215 2.02 3.41 -19.87
N ALA A 216 2.78 4.24 -19.16
CA ALA A 216 2.23 5.25 -18.26
C ALA A 216 1.34 6.28 -18.99
N ALA A 217 1.78 6.74 -20.17
CA ALA A 217 1.02 7.66 -21.00
C ALA A 217 -0.32 7.03 -21.47
N LYS A 218 -0.27 5.80 -22.00
CA LYS A 218 -1.49 5.08 -22.45
C LYS A 218 -2.49 4.88 -21.30
N VAL A 219 -2.00 4.53 -20.11
CA VAL A 219 -2.84 4.36 -18.92
C VAL A 219 -3.46 5.69 -18.49
N ALA A 220 -2.65 6.76 -18.41
CA ALA A 220 -3.13 8.08 -18.05
C ALA A 220 -4.19 8.59 -19.03
N ASP A 221 -3.98 8.40 -20.32
CA ASP A 221 -4.93 8.81 -21.37
C ASP A 221 -6.22 8.00 -21.33
N LYS A 222 -6.13 6.68 -21.16
CA LYS A 222 -7.30 5.79 -21.10
C LYS A 222 -8.22 6.13 -19.95
N PHE A 223 -7.66 6.36 -18.76
CA PHE A 223 -8.43 6.56 -17.54
C PHE A 223 -8.54 8.02 -17.09
N LYS A 224 -7.94 8.96 -17.83
CA LYS A 224 -7.92 10.40 -17.53
C LYS A 224 -7.31 10.70 -16.16
N LEU A 225 -6.23 10.00 -15.83
CA LEU A 225 -5.51 10.15 -14.58
C LEU A 225 -4.63 11.42 -14.60
N ASP A 226 -4.53 12.07 -13.44
CA ASP A 226 -3.60 13.20 -13.26
C ASP A 226 -2.15 12.71 -13.28
N ILE A 227 -1.88 11.59 -12.57
CA ILE A 227 -0.53 11.02 -12.41
C ILE A 227 -0.59 9.49 -12.51
N VAL A 228 0.39 8.91 -13.20
CA VAL A 228 0.69 7.47 -13.14
C VAL A 228 2.11 7.30 -12.61
N ALA A 229 2.28 6.62 -11.47
CA ALA A 229 3.57 6.32 -10.87
C ALA A 229 3.87 4.83 -10.99
N ILE A 230 5.03 4.49 -11.53
CA ILE A 230 5.48 3.11 -11.74
C ILE A 230 6.72 2.86 -10.89
N THR A 231 6.65 1.85 -10.03
CA THR A 231 7.82 1.34 -9.31
C THR A 231 8.61 0.38 -10.20
N LEU A 232 9.91 0.57 -10.25
CA LEU A 232 10.83 -0.21 -11.07
C LEU A 232 11.83 -0.91 -10.16
N ARG A 233 12.01 -2.21 -10.40
CA ARG A 233 12.94 -3.02 -9.61
C ARG A 233 13.62 -4.06 -10.51
N GLU A 234 14.90 -4.25 -10.27
CA GLU A 234 15.62 -5.42 -10.74
C GLU A 234 15.98 -6.26 -9.51
N ASN A 235 15.73 -7.55 -9.56
CA ASN A 235 15.94 -8.47 -8.43
C ASN A 235 17.17 -9.35 -8.68
N PRO A 236 18.40 -8.83 -8.55
CA PRO A 236 19.60 -9.61 -8.81
C PRO A 236 19.80 -10.75 -7.81
N LEU A 237 19.33 -10.57 -6.57
CA LEU A 237 19.41 -11.58 -5.50
C LEU A 237 18.19 -11.51 -4.60
N VAL A 238 17.97 -12.56 -3.79
CA VAL A 238 16.84 -12.65 -2.83
C VAL A 238 16.87 -11.50 -1.81
N TRP A 239 18.06 -11.07 -1.38
CA TRP A 239 18.31 -10.08 -0.33
C TRP A 239 18.97 -8.79 -0.84
N ARG A 240 19.08 -8.61 -2.14
CA ARG A 240 19.55 -7.37 -2.79
C ARG A 240 18.65 -7.02 -3.94
N ASN A 241 18.34 -5.74 -4.06
CA ASN A 241 17.52 -5.20 -5.12
C ASN A 241 18.02 -3.82 -5.53
N THR A 242 17.79 -3.44 -6.78
CA THR A 242 17.80 -2.03 -7.17
C THR A 242 16.37 -1.52 -7.10
N TRP A 243 16.22 -0.31 -6.55
CA TRP A 243 14.93 0.29 -6.34
C TRP A 243 14.88 1.70 -6.91
N THR A 244 13.98 1.93 -7.84
CA THR A 244 13.77 3.22 -8.50
C THR A 244 12.31 3.38 -8.89
N GLY A 245 11.95 4.53 -9.45
CA GLY A 245 10.60 4.79 -9.89
C GLY A 245 10.54 5.87 -10.97
N MET A 246 9.41 5.92 -11.64
CA MET A 246 9.06 6.99 -12.56
C MET A 246 7.63 7.45 -12.33
N ALA A 247 7.34 8.69 -12.71
CA ALA A 247 5.98 9.21 -12.77
C ALA A 247 5.73 9.89 -14.12
N TYR A 248 4.50 9.80 -14.59
CA TYR A 248 4.00 10.49 -15.77
C TYR A 248 2.88 11.44 -15.38
N GLN A 249 2.97 12.68 -15.84
CA GLN A 249 1.93 13.70 -15.66
C GLN A 249 1.84 14.58 -16.91
N LYS A 250 0.69 14.58 -17.58
CA LYS A 250 0.38 15.52 -18.69
C LYS A 250 1.50 15.67 -19.74
N GLY A 251 2.04 14.55 -20.21
CA GLY A 251 3.11 14.53 -21.22
C GLY A 251 4.53 14.64 -20.65
N LYS A 252 4.70 14.93 -19.35
CA LYS A 252 6.00 15.02 -18.70
C LYS A 252 6.31 13.75 -17.94
N VAL A 253 7.54 13.26 -18.12
CA VAL A 253 8.10 12.11 -17.40
C VAL A 253 9.03 12.60 -16.31
N TYR A 254 8.88 12.05 -15.13
CA TYR A 254 9.74 12.28 -13.98
C TYR A 254 10.46 10.97 -13.66
N LYS A 255 11.72 11.04 -13.32
CA LYS A 255 12.54 9.88 -12.92
C LYS A 255 13.32 10.23 -11.66
N THR A 256 13.55 9.24 -10.81
CA THR A 256 14.38 9.39 -9.63
C THR A 256 15.64 8.55 -9.75
N ARG A 257 16.60 8.79 -8.86
CA ARG A 257 17.78 7.97 -8.78
C ARG A 257 17.46 6.54 -8.35
N THR A 258 18.35 5.62 -8.69
CA THR A 258 18.28 4.22 -8.25
C THR A 258 19.00 4.05 -6.92
N TYR A 259 18.38 3.33 -6.00
CA TYR A 259 18.99 2.91 -4.75
C TYR A 259 19.32 1.42 -4.80
N GLU A 260 20.52 1.07 -4.37
CA GLU A 260 20.84 -0.32 -4.02
C GLU A 260 20.32 -0.58 -2.60
N VAL A 261 19.48 -1.59 -2.43
CA VAL A 261 18.88 -1.92 -1.14
C VAL A 261 19.27 -3.32 -0.69
N GLU A 262 19.71 -3.42 0.54
CA GLU A 262 19.81 -4.69 1.25
C GLU A 262 18.47 -4.94 1.93
N ILE A 263 17.90 -6.14 1.68
CA ILE A 263 16.55 -6.44 2.11
C ILE A 263 16.58 -7.18 3.42
N VAL A 264 16.13 -6.56 4.49
CA VAL A 264 15.78 -7.21 5.75
C VAL A 264 14.35 -7.72 5.69
N ASP A 265 13.43 -6.88 5.20
CA ASP A 265 12.04 -7.25 4.97
C ASP A 265 11.45 -6.41 3.82
N ARG A 266 10.94 -7.08 2.79
CA ARG A 266 10.37 -6.40 1.61
C ARG A 266 8.88 -6.07 1.73
N LEU A 267 8.19 -6.64 2.73
CA LEU A 267 6.76 -6.38 2.89
C LEU A 267 6.53 -4.93 3.33
N GLY A 268 5.53 -4.30 2.78
CA GLY A 268 5.24 -2.88 3.02
C GLY A 268 6.10 -1.89 2.21
N ALA A 269 7.04 -2.35 1.38
CA ALA A 269 7.88 -1.44 0.59
C ALA A 269 7.08 -0.69 -0.49
N GLY A 270 6.16 -1.35 -1.19
CA GLY A 270 5.23 -0.71 -2.13
C GLY A 270 4.32 0.30 -1.43
N ASP A 271 3.78 -0.09 -0.27
CA ASP A 271 2.91 0.76 0.53
C ASP A 271 3.66 2.01 1.05
N SER A 272 4.95 1.84 1.37
CA SER A 272 5.84 2.93 1.77
C SER A 272 6.19 3.88 0.61
N PHE A 273 6.30 3.34 -0.62
CA PHE A 273 6.39 4.16 -1.82
C PHE A 273 5.13 5.00 -2.01
N ALA A 274 3.94 4.39 -1.87
CA ALA A 274 2.67 5.10 -1.94
C ALA A 274 2.59 6.23 -0.90
N ALA A 275 3.01 5.98 0.32
CA ALA A 275 3.01 6.96 1.40
C ALA A 275 3.96 8.14 1.13
N GLY A 276 5.20 7.87 0.71
CA GLY A 276 6.16 8.93 0.36
C GLY A 276 5.71 9.74 -0.85
N LEU A 277 5.09 9.09 -1.84
CA LEU A 277 4.49 9.78 -2.99
C LEU A 277 3.34 10.70 -2.54
N ILE A 278 2.44 10.22 -1.69
CA ILE A 278 1.34 11.03 -1.12
C ILE A 278 1.90 12.22 -0.33
N HIS A 279 2.92 12.00 0.51
CA HIS A 279 3.59 13.04 1.28
C HIS A 279 4.06 14.18 0.37
N GLY A 280 4.81 13.89 -0.68
CA GLY A 280 5.30 14.91 -1.59
C GLY A 280 4.20 15.57 -2.44
N LEU A 281 3.17 14.81 -2.87
CA LEU A 281 2.05 15.35 -3.64
C LEU A 281 1.16 16.29 -2.82
N LEU A 282 1.07 16.11 -1.51
CA LEU A 282 0.43 17.08 -0.61
C LEU A 282 1.18 18.42 -0.61
N GLY A 283 2.48 18.43 -0.91
CA GLY A 283 3.28 19.63 -1.17
C GLY A 283 3.19 20.18 -2.60
N GLY A 284 2.56 19.44 -3.54
CA GLY A 284 2.27 19.89 -4.91
C GLY A 284 3.37 19.67 -5.95
N ASP A 285 4.51 19.05 -5.62
CA ASP A 285 5.61 18.81 -6.57
C ASP A 285 5.77 17.30 -6.87
N VAL A 286 5.64 16.94 -8.15
CA VAL A 286 5.66 15.53 -8.58
C VAL A 286 7.06 14.92 -8.53
N GLN A 287 8.13 15.70 -8.84
CA GLN A 287 9.49 15.19 -8.74
C GLN A 287 9.85 14.92 -7.29
N ASN A 288 9.57 15.87 -6.41
CA ASN A 288 9.77 15.70 -4.98
C ASN A 288 8.96 14.52 -4.42
N ALA A 289 7.71 14.37 -4.85
CA ALA A 289 6.86 13.26 -4.44
C ALA A 289 7.43 11.88 -4.86
N LEU A 290 7.91 11.79 -6.09
CA LEU A 290 8.54 10.58 -6.59
C LEU A 290 9.84 10.25 -5.82
N ASP A 291 10.67 11.26 -5.55
CA ASP A 291 11.91 11.12 -4.80
C ASP A 291 11.64 10.65 -3.36
N TRP A 292 10.65 11.24 -2.66
CA TRP A 292 10.22 10.80 -1.34
C TRP A 292 9.65 9.38 -1.37
N GLY A 293 8.83 9.03 -2.37
CA GLY A 293 8.28 7.69 -2.52
C GLY A 293 9.36 6.62 -2.59
N VAL A 294 10.33 6.81 -3.47
CA VAL A 294 11.42 5.83 -3.67
C VAL A 294 12.35 5.79 -2.45
N ALA A 295 12.71 6.93 -1.86
CA ALA A 295 13.59 6.97 -0.70
C ALA A 295 12.94 6.33 0.55
N THR A 296 11.67 6.63 0.83
CA THR A 296 10.92 6.03 1.94
C THR A 296 10.85 4.51 1.78
N SER A 297 10.54 4.04 0.57
CA SER A 297 10.51 2.62 0.25
C SER A 297 11.87 1.96 0.36
N ALA A 298 12.94 2.63 -0.08
CA ALA A 298 14.31 2.11 0.04
C ALA A 298 14.69 1.90 1.51
N ILE A 299 14.40 2.86 2.39
CA ILE A 299 14.64 2.72 3.84
C ILE A 299 13.80 1.59 4.41
N LYS A 300 12.52 1.45 4.01
CA LYS A 300 11.64 0.39 4.50
C LYS A 300 12.23 -1.01 4.29
N HIS A 301 12.91 -1.26 3.20
CA HIS A 301 13.54 -2.57 2.95
C HIS A 301 14.50 -3.00 4.07
N SER A 302 15.10 -2.07 4.80
CA SER A 302 16.02 -2.32 5.92
C SER A 302 15.32 -2.50 7.28
N ILE A 303 14.00 -2.35 7.34
CA ILE A 303 13.21 -2.37 8.58
C ILE A 303 12.41 -3.67 8.64
N PRO A 304 12.52 -4.49 9.71
CA PRO A 304 11.69 -5.68 9.90
C PRO A 304 10.21 -5.33 10.07
N GLY A 305 9.33 -6.25 9.68
CA GLY A 305 7.88 -6.08 9.76
C GLY A 305 7.30 -5.39 8.54
N ASP A 306 6.00 -5.17 8.53
CA ASP A 306 5.27 -4.56 7.41
C ASP A 306 5.26 -3.03 7.49
N PHE A 307 5.31 -2.49 8.71
CA PHE A 307 5.25 -1.05 8.95
C PHE A 307 6.59 -0.36 8.65
N ALA A 308 6.51 0.80 8.02
CA ALA A 308 7.66 1.67 7.81
C ALA A 308 7.88 2.55 9.04
N TRP A 309 8.73 2.11 9.95
CA TRP A 309 9.17 2.89 11.12
C TRP A 309 10.21 3.93 10.73
N VAL A 310 9.97 4.67 9.65
CA VAL A 310 10.85 5.72 9.14
C VAL A 310 10.63 7.05 9.87
N ARG A 311 11.62 7.94 9.78
CA ARG A 311 11.52 9.35 10.21
C ARG A 311 11.79 10.26 9.03
N PRO A 312 11.13 11.43 8.94
CA PRO A 312 11.34 12.38 7.84
C PRO A 312 12.82 12.73 7.65
N GLU A 313 13.56 12.90 8.73
CA GLU A 313 14.99 13.28 8.72
C GLU A 313 15.87 12.20 8.06
N GLU A 314 15.50 10.91 8.21
CA GLU A 314 16.20 9.80 7.56
C GLU A 314 15.99 9.82 6.06
N VAL A 315 14.76 10.08 5.63
CA VAL A 315 14.42 10.22 4.21
C VAL A 315 15.12 11.42 3.60
N GLU A 316 15.08 12.58 4.25
CA GLU A 316 15.78 13.78 3.80
C GLU A 316 17.29 13.58 3.70
N ALA A 317 17.91 12.92 4.69
CA ALA A 317 19.32 12.61 4.68
C ALA A 317 19.69 11.71 3.48
N LEU A 318 18.86 10.70 3.20
CA LEU A 318 19.04 9.84 2.04
C LEU A 318 18.88 10.61 0.72
N LEU A 319 17.90 11.49 0.62
CA LEU A 319 17.68 12.36 -0.54
C LEU A 319 18.88 13.31 -0.80
N LYS A 320 19.50 13.81 0.25
CA LYS A 320 20.70 14.67 0.17
C LYS A 320 21.99 13.89 -0.13
N GLY A 321 21.90 12.55 -0.28
CA GLY A 321 23.09 11.70 -0.52
C GLY A 321 23.87 11.38 0.75
N GLY A 322 23.20 11.42 1.91
CA GLY A 322 23.78 11.05 3.20
C GLY A 322 24.32 9.62 3.20
N GLY A 323 25.56 9.45 3.67
CA GLY A 323 26.23 8.15 3.70
C GLY A 323 25.77 7.27 4.87
N LEU A 324 26.09 5.97 4.78
CA LEU A 324 25.81 4.92 5.79
C LEU A 324 26.65 5.07 7.08
N ARG A 325 27.08 6.29 7.44
CA ARG A 325 27.84 6.54 8.67
C ARG A 325 26.89 6.63 9.86
N ILE A 326 27.33 6.09 11.00
CA ILE A 326 26.60 6.21 12.26
C ILE A 326 26.34 7.68 12.56
N SER A 327 25.06 8.08 12.63
CA SER A 327 24.66 9.40 13.11
C SER A 327 24.82 9.41 14.64
N ARG A 328 25.59 10.35 15.16
CA ARG A 328 25.83 10.56 16.60
C ARG A 328 25.09 11.80 17.07
#